data_2e0b3501d153d5729c75e29e81aed012
#
_entry.id   2e0b3501d153d5729c75e29e81aed012
#
_cell.length_a   1.000
_cell.length_b   1.000
_cell.length_c   1.000
_cell.angle_alpha   90.00
_cell.angle_beta   90.00
_cell.angle_gamma   90.00
#
_symmetry.space_group_name_H-M   'P 1'
#
loop_
_entity.id
_entity.type
_entity.pdbx_description
1 polymer ?
#
loop_
_entity_poly.entity_id
_entity_poly.type
_entity_poly.pdbx_seq_one_letter_code
_entity_poly.pdbx_strand_id
1 'polypeptide(L)'
;VKGHSQGEYVFDHSWAEAYMRAGGRYYPKIQVAAPFTPATGPRLLVAEGPHAAEAREALIAGLDALREQVRGSSIHVTFAQEPDMTALLEAGFLERHDIQFHWRNEGFASYDDFLATLASRKRKSLKRERREALSAGIEVAVLSGSDLTESVWDDFHAFYEDTGSRKWGRPYLNRRFFSEIGQRMGERIVLVLARRAGRNIAGAINFRGGNTLYGRNWGCIEDHPFLHFELCYHQAIDYAIAHRLVRVEAGAQGEHKLARGYRPVITRSAHLLADPGLARAVAAYLPGERREIGSAVAALAEESPFRKGDPL
;
A
#
# COMPACT_ATOMS: atom_id res chain seq x y z
N VAL A 1 10.80 -13.97 11.14
CA VAL A 1 10.79 -15.36 10.64
C VAL A 1 9.34 -15.73 10.32
N LYS A 2 9.07 -16.28 9.14
CA LYS A 2 7.72 -16.67 8.70
C LYS A 2 7.68 -18.11 8.20
N GLY A 3 6.60 -18.81 8.57
CA GLY A 3 6.27 -20.15 8.09
C GLY A 3 5.29 -20.17 6.91
N HIS A 4 4.93 -19.02 6.36
CA HIS A 4 3.97 -18.83 5.27
C HIS A 4 4.17 -17.49 4.55
N SER A 5 3.54 -17.27 3.40
CA SER A 5 3.63 -16.04 2.60
C SER A 5 2.38 -15.15 2.67
N GLN A 6 1.57 -15.23 3.71
CA GLN A 6 0.39 -14.38 3.86
C GLN A 6 0.75 -12.96 4.31
N GLY A 7 0.06 -11.96 3.75
CA GLY A 7 0.15 -10.56 4.17
C GLY A 7 1.41 -9.82 3.70
N GLU A 8 2.13 -10.32 2.70
CA GLU A 8 3.38 -9.75 2.23
C GLU A 8 3.19 -8.78 1.05
N TYR A 9 2.10 -8.93 0.28
CA TYR A 9 1.76 -8.15 -0.92
C TYR A 9 2.79 -8.19 -2.06
N VAL A 10 3.91 -8.90 -1.89
CA VAL A 10 4.83 -9.31 -2.93
C VAL A 10 4.80 -10.82 -2.92
N PHE A 11 4.05 -11.40 -3.86
CA PHE A 11 3.69 -12.82 -3.81
C PHE A 11 4.81 -13.69 -4.38
N ASP A 12 5.33 -14.60 -3.56
CA ASP A 12 6.37 -15.58 -3.91
C ASP A 12 5.84 -17.03 -3.94
N HIS A 13 4.52 -17.20 -4.03
CA HIS A 13 3.88 -18.52 -4.01
C HIS A 13 4.39 -19.44 -5.13
N SER A 14 4.58 -18.90 -6.34
CA SER A 14 5.11 -19.68 -7.48
C SER A 14 6.53 -20.18 -7.23
N TRP A 15 7.37 -19.38 -6.55
CA TRP A 15 8.71 -19.80 -6.17
C TRP A 15 8.68 -20.89 -5.09
N ALA A 16 7.82 -20.72 -4.09
CA ALA A 16 7.64 -21.70 -3.03
C ALA A 16 7.16 -23.04 -3.59
N GLU A 17 6.14 -23.02 -4.44
CA GLU A 17 5.59 -24.22 -5.07
C GLU A 17 6.62 -24.92 -5.97
N ALA A 18 7.36 -24.16 -6.80
CA ALA A 18 8.37 -24.72 -7.66
C ALA A 18 9.49 -25.39 -6.86
N TYR A 19 9.97 -24.74 -5.81
CA TYR A 19 11.01 -25.28 -4.95
C TYR A 19 10.54 -26.52 -4.17
N MET A 20 9.33 -26.50 -3.62
CA MET A 20 8.77 -27.68 -2.93
C MET A 20 8.54 -28.86 -3.88
N ARG A 21 8.09 -28.62 -5.11
CA ARG A 21 7.98 -29.67 -6.15
C ARG A 21 9.33 -30.28 -6.51
N ALA A 22 10.40 -29.50 -6.42
CA ALA A 22 11.78 -29.97 -6.62
C ALA A 22 12.37 -30.68 -5.38
N GLY A 23 11.56 -30.93 -4.33
CA GLY A 23 11.99 -31.59 -3.09
C GLY A 23 12.62 -30.66 -2.05
N GLY A 24 12.64 -29.35 -2.31
CA GLY A 24 13.16 -28.34 -1.38
C GLY A 24 12.16 -27.97 -0.28
N ARG A 25 12.67 -27.32 0.76
CA ARG A 25 11.86 -26.80 1.88
C ARG A 25 11.89 -25.28 1.87
N TYR A 26 10.81 -24.63 1.44
CA TYR A 26 10.74 -23.16 1.30
C TYR A 26 10.61 -22.43 2.63
N TYR A 27 9.92 -23.00 3.61
CA TYR A 27 9.75 -22.39 4.92
C TYR A 27 10.61 -23.07 5.99
N PRO A 28 11.11 -22.32 7.00
CA PRO A 28 10.87 -20.89 7.25
C PRO A 28 11.65 -19.99 6.29
N LYS A 29 11.21 -18.71 6.22
CA LYS A 29 11.89 -17.63 5.49
C LYS A 29 11.99 -16.37 6.36
N ILE A 30 12.90 -15.47 6.05
CA ILE A 30 13.02 -14.16 6.67
C ILE A 30 12.23 -13.14 5.85
N GLN A 31 11.40 -12.36 6.50
CA GLN A 31 10.63 -11.26 5.88
C GLN A 31 10.93 -9.95 6.60
N VAL A 32 11.47 -8.97 5.86
CA VAL A 32 11.65 -7.58 6.30
C VAL A 32 10.58 -6.74 5.62
N ALA A 33 9.59 -6.30 6.39
CA ALA A 33 8.44 -5.54 5.90
C ALA A 33 7.76 -4.80 7.05
N ALA A 34 7.01 -3.75 6.74
CA ALA A 34 5.93 -3.32 7.62
C ALA A 34 4.81 -4.36 7.52
N PRO A 35 4.42 -5.04 8.62
CA PRO A 35 3.47 -6.15 8.56
C PRO A 35 2.15 -5.77 7.90
N PHE A 36 1.68 -6.56 6.96
CA PHE A 36 0.44 -6.35 6.21
C PHE A 36 0.32 -4.96 5.57
N THR A 37 1.45 -4.31 5.20
CA THR A 37 1.46 -2.92 4.74
C THR A 37 2.26 -2.79 3.45
N PRO A 38 1.59 -2.62 2.29
CA PRO A 38 2.24 -2.50 0.99
C PRO A 38 2.67 -1.04 0.72
N ALA A 39 3.45 -0.46 1.62
CA ALA A 39 3.94 0.91 1.50
C ALA A 39 5.46 0.91 1.35
N THR A 40 5.97 1.68 0.39
CA THR A 40 7.40 1.89 0.20
C THR A 40 7.98 2.74 1.34
N GLY A 41 9.09 2.32 1.90
CA GLY A 41 9.76 3.04 2.98
C GLY A 41 11.06 2.37 3.42
N PRO A 42 11.74 2.93 4.43
CA PRO A 42 12.99 2.36 4.95
C PRO A 42 12.73 0.96 5.54
N ARG A 43 13.64 0.06 5.27
CA ARG A 43 13.61 -1.33 5.78
C ARG A 43 14.83 -1.66 6.63
N LEU A 44 15.95 -1.03 6.34
CA LEU A 44 17.16 -1.09 7.15
C LEU A 44 17.20 0.20 7.99
N LEU A 45 16.66 0.14 9.21
CA LEU A 45 16.52 1.32 10.07
C LEU A 45 17.86 1.67 10.70
N VAL A 46 18.58 2.58 10.07
CA VAL A 46 19.87 3.11 10.55
C VAL A 46 19.75 4.60 10.86
N ALA A 47 20.53 5.07 11.83
CA ALA A 47 20.67 6.49 12.09
C ALA A 47 21.41 7.17 10.91
N GLU A 48 21.00 8.39 10.59
CA GLU A 48 21.74 9.20 9.63
C GLU A 48 23.12 9.58 10.18
N GLY A 49 24.13 9.60 9.33
CA GLY A 49 25.49 9.96 9.72
C GLY A 49 26.57 9.24 8.94
N PRO A 50 27.86 9.48 9.27
CA PRO A 50 29.00 8.96 8.51
C PRO A 50 29.08 7.42 8.49
N HIS A 51 28.49 6.74 9.47
CA HIS A 51 28.49 5.27 9.58
C HIS A 51 27.21 4.61 9.06
N ALA A 52 26.33 5.34 8.38
CA ALA A 52 25.06 4.81 7.92
C ALA A 52 25.20 3.66 6.89
N ALA A 53 26.22 3.72 6.02
CA ALA A 53 26.51 2.66 5.05
C ALA A 53 26.97 1.39 5.77
N GLU A 54 27.98 1.50 6.64
CA GLU A 54 28.50 0.38 7.44
C GLU A 54 27.40 -0.27 8.30
N ALA A 55 26.51 0.54 8.86
CA ALA A 55 25.37 0.04 9.66
C ALA A 55 24.37 -0.76 8.79
N ARG A 56 24.13 -0.34 7.53
CA ARG A 56 23.29 -1.11 6.59
C ARG A 56 23.93 -2.45 6.23
N GLU A 57 25.23 -2.45 5.93
CA GLU A 57 25.97 -3.68 5.66
C GLU A 57 25.92 -4.65 6.85
N ALA A 58 26.12 -4.14 8.08
CA ALA A 58 26.03 -4.94 9.29
C ALA A 58 24.63 -5.53 9.50
N LEU A 59 23.55 -4.74 9.21
CA LEU A 59 22.18 -5.24 9.27
C LEU A 59 21.94 -6.35 8.23
N ILE A 60 22.44 -6.20 7.01
CA ILE A 60 22.30 -7.21 5.95
C ILE A 60 23.06 -8.49 6.34
N ALA A 61 24.28 -8.39 6.84
CA ALA A 61 25.03 -9.52 7.35
C ALA A 61 24.31 -10.20 8.53
N GLY A 62 23.71 -9.42 9.42
CA GLY A 62 22.89 -9.91 10.54
C GLY A 62 21.64 -10.66 10.07
N LEU A 63 20.98 -10.19 8.99
CA LEU A 63 19.83 -10.89 8.39
C LEU A 63 20.25 -12.26 7.82
N ASP A 64 21.42 -12.33 7.17
CA ASP A 64 21.91 -13.60 6.63
C ASP A 64 22.34 -14.57 7.75
N ALA A 65 23.01 -14.11 8.78
CA ALA A 65 23.33 -14.90 9.95
C ALA A 65 22.05 -15.43 10.64
N LEU A 66 21.02 -14.60 10.76
CA LEU A 66 19.71 -15.04 11.28
C LEU A 66 19.06 -16.11 10.38
N ARG A 67 19.11 -15.92 9.06
CA ARG A 67 18.62 -16.92 8.10
C ARG A 67 19.30 -18.27 8.30
N GLU A 68 20.62 -18.28 8.44
CA GLU A 68 21.37 -19.51 8.71
C GLU A 68 20.98 -20.15 10.03
N GLN A 69 20.90 -19.37 11.10
CA GLN A 69 20.53 -19.84 12.43
C GLN A 69 19.17 -20.53 12.45
N VAL A 70 18.16 -19.98 11.74
CA VAL A 70 16.81 -20.55 11.65
C VAL A 70 16.65 -21.55 10.50
N ARG A 71 17.73 -21.83 9.75
CA ARG A 71 17.74 -22.65 8.54
C ARG A 71 16.68 -22.18 7.55
N GLY A 72 16.58 -20.85 7.37
CA GLY A 72 15.66 -20.20 6.44
C GLY A 72 16.10 -20.39 4.99
N SER A 73 15.13 -20.55 4.09
CA SER A 73 15.37 -20.72 2.66
C SER A 73 15.75 -19.41 1.96
N SER A 74 15.35 -18.28 2.53
CA SER A 74 15.41 -16.99 1.83
C SER A 74 15.26 -15.80 2.77
N ILE A 75 15.64 -14.63 2.27
CA ILE A 75 15.37 -13.31 2.87
C ILE A 75 14.63 -12.48 1.83
N HIS A 76 13.50 -11.90 2.23
CA HIS A 76 12.69 -11.03 1.40
C HIS A 76 12.57 -9.65 2.07
N VAL A 77 13.02 -8.60 1.38
CA VAL A 77 12.90 -7.21 1.81
C VAL A 77 11.94 -6.52 0.86
N THR A 78 10.68 -6.36 1.27
CA THR A 78 9.61 -5.87 0.38
C THR A 78 9.37 -4.39 0.54
N PHE A 79 9.08 -3.69 -0.58
CA PHE A 79 8.80 -2.26 -0.66
C PHE A 79 9.94 -1.40 -0.07
N ALA A 80 11.17 -1.79 -0.33
CA ALA A 80 12.34 -1.02 0.09
C ALA A 80 12.54 0.21 -0.80
N GLN A 81 13.09 1.26 -0.23
CA GLN A 81 13.47 2.49 -0.93
C GLN A 81 14.99 2.66 -0.94
N GLU A 82 15.48 3.63 -1.69
CA GLU A 82 16.88 4.06 -1.58
C GLU A 82 17.15 4.74 -0.20
N PRO A 83 18.31 4.53 0.43
CA PRO A 83 19.47 3.78 -0.07
C PRO A 83 19.47 2.27 0.26
N ASP A 84 18.40 1.74 0.87
CA ASP A 84 18.35 0.33 1.27
C ASP A 84 18.44 -0.61 0.07
N MET A 85 17.76 -0.26 -1.05
CA MET A 85 17.81 -1.07 -2.27
C MET A 85 19.22 -1.17 -2.83
N THR A 86 19.97 -0.07 -2.86
CA THR A 86 21.37 -0.07 -3.33
C THR A 86 22.22 -1.03 -2.49
N ALA A 87 22.19 -0.91 -1.15
CA ALA A 87 22.95 -1.79 -0.26
C ALA A 87 22.56 -3.28 -0.39
N LEU A 88 21.26 -3.57 -0.55
CA LEU A 88 20.80 -4.95 -0.75
C LEU A 88 21.30 -5.55 -2.07
N LEU A 89 21.26 -4.77 -3.16
CA LEU A 89 21.73 -5.23 -4.47
C LEU A 89 23.24 -5.44 -4.48
N GLU A 90 24.02 -4.57 -3.86
CA GLU A 90 25.46 -4.72 -3.67
C GLU A 90 25.81 -5.97 -2.85
N ALA A 91 24.92 -6.35 -1.90
CA ALA A 91 25.05 -7.58 -1.13
C ALA A 91 24.54 -8.84 -1.88
N GLY A 92 24.20 -8.74 -3.17
CA GLY A 92 23.84 -9.87 -4.01
C GLY A 92 22.35 -10.27 -3.96
N PHE A 93 21.48 -9.44 -3.40
CA PHE A 93 20.04 -9.67 -3.50
C PHE A 93 19.53 -9.46 -4.92
N LEU A 94 18.53 -10.22 -5.30
CA LEU A 94 17.85 -10.13 -6.59
C LEU A 94 16.72 -9.11 -6.53
N GLU A 95 16.70 -8.17 -7.46
CA GLU A 95 15.66 -7.13 -7.54
C GLU A 95 14.40 -7.64 -8.23
N ARG A 96 13.25 -7.38 -7.61
CA ARG A 96 11.93 -7.64 -8.16
C ARG A 96 11.10 -6.36 -8.20
N HIS A 97 10.30 -6.21 -9.25
CA HIS A 97 9.37 -5.09 -9.44
C HIS A 97 7.93 -5.53 -9.28
N ASP A 98 7.08 -4.56 -8.89
CA ASP A 98 5.62 -4.71 -8.87
C ASP A 98 4.99 -3.34 -9.18
N ILE A 99 3.68 -3.29 -9.40
CA ILE A 99 2.93 -2.07 -9.76
C ILE A 99 2.04 -1.66 -8.60
N GLN A 100 2.09 -0.38 -8.25
CA GLN A 100 1.11 0.28 -7.40
C GLN A 100 0.54 1.52 -8.11
N PHE A 101 -0.48 2.13 -7.51
CA PHE A 101 -1.11 3.34 -8.03
C PHE A 101 -1.05 4.43 -6.97
N HIS A 102 -0.36 5.52 -7.26
CA HIS A 102 -0.23 6.68 -6.40
C HIS A 102 -0.83 7.92 -7.05
N TRP A 103 -1.56 8.70 -6.27
CA TRP A 103 -1.95 10.05 -6.66
C TRP A 103 -0.87 11.03 -6.19
N ARG A 104 -0.55 12.00 -7.04
CA ARG A 104 0.44 13.06 -6.74
C ARG A 104 -0.25 14.41 -6.71
N ASN A 105 0.09 15.20 -5.70
CA ASN A 105 -0.30 16.61 -5.62
C ASN A 105 0.72 17.46 -6.39
N GLU A 106 0.30 18.01 -7.50
CA GLU A 106 1.12 18.90 -8.35
C GLU A 106 0.94 20.38 -7.97
N GLY A 107 0.62 20.65 -6.70
CA GLY A 107 0.40 21.99 -6.18
C GLY A 107 -1.05 22.48 -6.34
N PHE A 108 -2.01 21.56 -6.42
CA PHE A 108 -3.42 21.88 -6.50
C PHE A 108 -3.88 22.67 -5.26
N ALA A 109 -4.60 23.76 -5.47
CA ALA A 109 -5.22 24.54 -4.40
C ALA A 109 -6.60 23.99 -4.00
N SER A 110 -7.25 23.23 -4.89
CA SER A 110 -8.57 22.65 -4.68
C SER A 110 -8.73 21.33 -5.44
N TYR A 111 -9.75 20.56 -5.06
CA TYR A 111 -10.14 19.36 -5.81
C TYR A 111 -10.60 19.70 -7.25
N ASP A 112 -11.24 20.86 -7.44
CA ASP A 112 -11.62 21.32 -8.78
C ASP A 112 -10.42 21.66 -9.66
N ASP A 113 -9.32 22.16 -9.10
CA ASP A 113 -8.06 22.35 -9.83
C ASP A 113 -7.48 21.02 -10.30
N PHE A 114 -7.47 20.02 -9.42
CA PHE A 114 -7.12 18.66 -9.81
C PHE A 114 -8.04 18.15 -10.93
N LEU A 115 -9.36 18.28 -10.79
CA LEU A 115 -10.29 17.85 -11.82
C LEU A 115 -10.08 18.62 -13.15
N ALA A 116 -9.59 19.84 -13.10
CA ALA A 116 -9.33 20.63 -14.31
C ALA A 116 -8.20 20.04 -15.16
N THR A 117 -7.30 19.25 -14.61
CA THR A 117 -6.25 18.54 -15.37
C THR A 117 -6.77 17.32 -16.12
N LEU A 118 -7.95 16.82 -15.76
CA LEU A 118 -8.54 15.64 -16.38
C LEU A 118 -9.27 15.94 -17.68
N ALA A 119 -9.31 14.96 -18.58
CA ALA A 119 -10.14 15.02 -19.77
C ALA A 119 -11.61 15.28 -19.41
N SER A 120 -12.32 16.10 -20.21
CA SER A 120 -13.67 16.59 -19.91
C SER A 120 -14.67 15.48 -19.56
N ARG A 121 -14.63 14.35 -20.30
CA ARG A 121 -15.50 13.18 -20.03
C ARG A 121 -15.20 12.56 -18.66
N LYS A 122 -13.93 12.42 -18.30
CA LYS A 122 -13.49 11.83 -17.02
C LYS A 122 -13.87 12.75 -15.86
N ARG A 123 -13.62 14.05 -15.98
CA ARG A 123 -14.03 15.07 -15.00
C ARG A 123 -15.55 15.03 -14.71
N LYS A 124 -16.37 14.97 -15.76
CA LYS A 124 -17.83 14.87 -15.61
C LYS A 124 -18.24 13.57 -14.91
N SER A 125 -17.58 12.45 -15.23
CA SER A 125 -17.82 11.16 -14.60
C SER A 125 -17.52 11.19 -13.10
N LEU A 126 -16.36 11.73 -12.69
CA LEU A 126 -15.98 11.82 -11.28
C LEU A 126 -16.90 12.76 -10.48
N LYS A 127 -17.30 13.91 -11.06
CA LYS A 127 -18.28 14.79 -10.41
C LYS A 127 -19.64 14.11 -10.21
N ARG A 128 -20.08 13.28 -11.18
CA ARG A 128 -21.30 12.49 -11.04
C ARG A 128 -21.15 11.41 -9.96
N GLU A 129 -20.03 10.68 -9.96
CA GLU A 129 -19.72 9.64 -9.00
C GLU A 129 -19.79 10.18 -7.55
N ARG A 130 -19.13 11.30 -7.27
CA ARG A 130 -19.16 11.95 -5.94
C ARG A 130 -20.58 12.37 -5.53
N ARG A 131 -21.33 13.00 -6.45
CA ARG A 131 -22.72 13.41 -6.19
C ARG A 131 -23.63 12.20 -5.90
N GLU A 132 -23.46 11.11 -6.65
CA GLU A 132 -24.26 9.90 -6.49
C GLU A 132 -23.92 9.18 -5.19
N ALA A 133 -22.64 9.11 -4.82
CA ALA A 133 -22.20 8.54 -3.54
C ALA A 133 -22.85 9.20 -2.32
N LEU A 134 -23.16 10.48 -2.40
CA LEU A 134 -23.74 11.27 -1.30
C LEU A 134 -25.26 11.51 -1.45
N SER A 135 -25.89 10.98 -2.50
CA SER A 135 -27.29 11.31 -2.84
C SER A 135 -28.32 10.78 -1.87
N ALA A 136 -28.00 9.73 -1.08
CA ALA A 136 -28.92 9.12 -0.12
C ALA A 136 -28.94 9.83 1.26
N GLY A 137 -28.57 11.11 1.33
CA GLY A 137 -28.45 11.85 2.60
C GLY A 137 -27.21 11.39 3.40
N ILE A 138 -26.17 10.98 2.70
CA ILE A 138 -24.91 10.56 3.30
C ILE A 138 -24.05 11.81 3.50
N GLU A 139 -23.55 11.97 4.71
CA GLU A 139 -22.60 12.99 5.13
C GLU A 139 -21.24 12.34 5.36
N VAL A 140 -20.16 13.07 5.06
CA VAL A 140 -18.79 12.61 5.30
C VAL A 140 -18.16 13.41 6.45
N ALA A 141 -17.54 12.70 7.39
CA ALA A 141 -16.73 13.28 8.45
C ALA A 141 -15.30 12.74 8.38
N VAL A 142 -14.34 13.62 8.61
CA VAL A 142 -12.91 13.26 8.71
C VAL A 142 -12.47 13.44 10.15
N LEU A 143 -12.05 12.36 10.79
CA LEU A 143 -11.68 12.31 12.19
C LEU A 143 -10.18 12.03 12.36
N SER A 144 -9.57 12.65 13.35
CA SER A 144 -8.15 12.47 13.72
C SER A 144 -7.94 12.79 15.19
N GLY A 145 -6.83 12.39 15.80
CA GLY A 145 -6.47 12.74 17.16
C GLY A 145 -7.54 12.39 18.19
N SER A 146 -8.02 13.38 18.94
CA SER A 146 -9.02 13.22 20.01
C SER A 146 -10.42 12.83 19.52
N ASP A 147 -10.72 13.01 18.23
CA ASP A 147 -12.03 12.61 17.67
C ASP A 147 -12.16 11.09 17.53
N LEU A 148 -11.05 10.36 17.63
CA LEU A 148 -10.98 8.90 17.52
C LEU A 148 -11.33 8.23 18.86
N THR A 149 -12.59 8.37 19.25
CA THR A 149 -13.11 7.78 20.51
C THR A 149 -13.28 6.27 20.40
N GLU A 150 -13.43 5.59 21.55
CA GLU A 150 -13.67 4.13 21.56
C GLU A 150 -14.97 3.76 20.82
N SER A 151 -16.02 4.57 20.90
CA SER A 151 -17.27 4.36 20.15
C SER A 151 -17.04 4.44 18.63
N VAL A 152 -16.19 5.36 18.17
CA VAL A 152 -15.81 5.45 16.74
C VAL A 152 -15.06 4.19 16.31
N TRP A 153 -14.19 3.67 17.17
CA TRP A 153 -13.47 2.42 16.90
C TRP A 153 -14.39 1.18 16.91
N ASP A 154 -15.45 1.16 17.73
CA ASP A 154 -16.46 0.11 17.71
C ASP A 154 -17.17 0.07 16.35
N ASP A 155 -17.61 1.22 15.85
CA ASP A 155 -18.25 1.34 14.55
C ASP A 155 -17.29 0.91 13.42
N PHE A 156 -16.07 1.45 13.41
CA PHE A 156 -15.11 1.13 12.35
C PHE A 156 -14.69 -0.35 12.35
N HIS A 157 -14.52 -0.94 13.53
CA HIS A 157 -14.20 -2.36 13.65
C HIS A 157 -15.33 -3.24 13.10
N ALA A 158 -16.59 -2.89 13.38
CA ALA A 158 -17.74 -3.59 12.82
C ALA A 158 -17.76 -3.54 11.28
N PHE A 159 -17.45 -2.37 10.68
CA PHE A 159 -17.31 -2.23 9.21
C PHE A 159 -16.16 -3.07 8.65
N TYR A 160 -15.03 -3.06 9.35
CA TYR A 160 -13.84 -3.82 8.97
C TYR A 160 -14.10 -5.34 9.00
N GLU A 161 -14.76 -5.83 10.06
CA GLU A 161 -15.11 -7.25 10.18
C GLU A 161 -16.12 -7.69 9.12
N ASP A 162 -17.20 -6.91 8.91
CA ASP A 162 -18.22 -7.23 7.90
C ASP A 162 -17.61 -7.32 6.49
N THR A 163 -16.84 -6.32 6.09
CA THR A 163 -16.20 -6.31 4.77
C THR A 163 -15.12 -7.38 4.64
N GLY A 164 -14.34 -7.60 5.69
CA GLY A 164 -13.29 -8.60 5.72
C GLY A 164 -13.83 -10.03 5.60
N SER A 165 -14.90 -10.34 6.33
CA SER A 165 -15.54 -11.66 6.30
C SER A 165 -16.14 -11.99 4.94
N ARG A 166 -16.70 -11.00 4.24
CA ARG A 166 -17.25 -11.15 2.88
C ARG A 166 -16.21 -11.36 1.79
N LYS A 167 -14.99 -10.77 1.95
CA LYS A 167 -13.96 -10.76 0.89
C LYS A 167 -12.80 -11.73 1.14
N TRP A 168 -12.34 -11.85 2.38
CA TRP A 168 -11.05 -12.46 2.70
C TRP A 168 -11.15 -13.59 3.73
N GLY A 169 -12.33 -13.91 4.21
CA GLY A 169 -12.57 -14.89 5.26
C GLY A 169 -12.41 -14.30 6.66
N ARG A 170 -11.22 -14.28 7.24
CA ARG A 170 -11.00 -13.72 8.58
C ARG A 170 -10.18 -12.44 8.54
N PRO A 171 -10.72 -11.30 9.06
CA PRO A 171 -9.95 -10.11 9.33
C PRO A 171 -8.79 -10.40 10.29
N TYR A 172 -7.60 -9.83 10.06
CA TYR A 172 -6.41 -10.08 10.86
C TYR A 172 -6.16 -9.06 11.98
N LEU A 173 -6.84 -7.90 11.95
CA LEU A 173 -6.80 -6.89 13.01
C LEU A 173 -7.96 -7.09 13.96
N ASN A 174 -7.67 -7.13 15.25
CA ASN A 174 -8.70 -7.20 16.30
C ASN A 174 -9.09 -5.79 16.78
N ARG A 175 -10.18 -5.70 17.53
CA ARG A 175 -10.69 -4.42 18.05
C ARG A 175 -9.65 -3.64 18.88
N ARG A 176 -8.84 -4.35 19.67
CA ARG A 176 -7.79 -3.73 20.50
C ARG A 176 -6.73 -3.02 19.68
N PHE A 177 -6.41 -3.51 18.49
CA PHE A 177 -5.47 -2.84 17.59
C PHE A 177 -5.87 -1.38 17.33
N PHE A 178 -7.15 -1.11 17.09
CA PHE A 178 -7.64 0.23 16.79
C PHE A 178 -7.53 1.17 18.00
N SER A 179 -7.83 0.69 19.21
CA SER A 179 -7.59 1.47 20.45
C SER A 179 -6.10 1.80 20.61
N GLU A 180 -5.22 0.82 20.45
CA GLU A 180 -3.77 0.99 20.61
C GLU A 180 -3.18 2.00 19.62
N ILE A 181 -3.56 1.96 18.35
CA ILE A 181 -3.07 2.94 17.37
C ILE A 181 -3.67 4.32 17.63
N GLY A 182 -4.94 4.42 18.04
CA GLY A 182 -5.58 5.66 18.42
C GLY A 182 -4.84 6.36 19.55
N GLN A 183 -4.48 5.63 20.59
CA GLN A 183 -3.74 6.16 21.75
C GLN A 183 -2.29 6.55 21.40
N ARG A 184 -1.59 5.75 20.58
CA ARG A 184 -0.16 5.93 20.31
C ARG A 184 0.14 6.88 19.15
N MET A 185 -0.76 6.99 18.18
CA MET A 185 -0.52 7.76 16.97
C MET A 185 -1.79 8.40 16.38
N GLY A 186 -2.78 8.74 17.21
CA GLY A 186 -4.05 9.31 16.79
C GLY A 186 -3.93 10.48 15.82
N GLU A 187 -2.97 11.40 16.06
CA GLU A 187 -2.67 12.54 15.18
C GLU A 187 -2.14 12.16 13.79
N ARG A 188 -1.74 10.91 13.62
CA ARG A 188 -1.28 10.35 12.33
C ARG A 188 -2.35 9.54 11.62
N ILE A 189 -3.50 9.36 12.26
CA ILE A 189 -4.64 8.64 11.69
C ILE A 189 -5.60 9.65 11.06
N VAL A 190 -6.09 9.31 9.88
CA VAL A 190 -7.15 10.04 9.17
C VAL A 190 -8.25 9.04 8.87
N LEU A 191 -9.28 9.05 9.69
CA LEU A 191 -10.45 8.18 9.54
C LEU A 191 -11.56 8.96 8.84
N VAL A 192 -11.89 8.53 7.63
CA VAL A 192 -13.01 9.08 6.85
C VAL A 192 -14.23 8.22 7.12
N LEU A 193 -15.28 8.81 7.68
CA LEU A 193 -16.55 8.14 7.98
C LEU A 193 -17.68 8.66 7.12
N ALA A 194 -18.56 7.75 6.64
CA ALA A 194 -19.84 8.09 6.09
C ALA A 194 -20.93 7.94 7.16
N ARG A 195 -21.81 8.94 7.26
CA ARG A 195 -22.95 8.97 8.17
C ARG A 195 -24.24 9.10 7.39
N ARG A 196 -25.28 8.38 7.83
CA ARG A 196 -26.63 8.48 7.29
C ARG A 196 -27.64 8.40 8.42
N ALA A 197 -28.58 9.34 8.47
CA ALA A 197 -29.57 9.43 9.54
C ALA A 197 -28.97 9.37 10.96
N GLY A 198 -27.85 10.09 11.17
CA GLY A 198 -27.14 10.17 12.46
C GLY A 198 -26.28 8.94 12.83
N ARG A 199 -26.22 7.91 11.98
CA ARG A 199 -25.44 6.68 12.23
C ARG A 199 -24.23 6.61 11.31
N ASN A 200 -23.09 6.13 11.82
CA ASN A 200 -21.95 5.75 11.00
C ASN A 200 -22.28 4.47 10.22
N ILE A 201 -22.06 4.45 8.90
CA ILE A 201 -22.43 3.33 8.02
C ILE A 201 -21.25 2.76 7.24
N ALA A 202 -20.18 3.51 7.11
CA ALA A 202 -18.97 3.08 6.42
C ALA A 202 -17.76 3.90 6.88
N GLY A 203 -16.56 3.37 6.66
CA GLY A 203 -15.33 4.08 6.99
C GLY A 203 -14.12 3.63 6.20
N ALA A 204 -13.16 4.55 6.03
CA ALA A 204 -11.86 4.31 5.44
C ALA A 204 -10.77 4.87 6.35
N ILE A 205 -9.88 4.01 6.84
CA ILE A 205 -8.74 4.43 7.65
C ILE A 205 -7.52 4.68 6.78
N ASN A 206 -6.89 5.82 7.00
CA ASN A 206 -5.63 6.22 6.38
C ASN A 206 -4.62 6.60 7.46
N PHE A 207 -3.34 6.55 7.10
CA PHE A 207 -2.24 6.96 7.97
C PHE A 207 -1.42 8.07 7.31
N ARG A 208 -1.10 9.12 8.06
CA ARG A 208 -0.22 10.18 7.60
C ARG A 208 1.22 9.90 8.03
N GLY A 209 2.13 9.79 7.05
CA GLY A 209 3.56 9.63 7.27
C GLY A 209 4.35 10.62 6.41
N GLY A 210 5.09 11.55 7.04
CA GLY A 210 5.76 12.62 6.30
C GLY A 210 4.78 13.40 5.42
N ASN A 211 5.05 13.47 4.13
CA ASN A 211 4.23 14.16 3.12
C ASN A 211 3.29 13.21 2.34
N THR A 212 3.00 12.03 2.88
CA THR A 212 2.19 11.00 2.23
C THR A 212 1.01 10.59 3.09
N LEU A 213 -0.14 10.37 2.46
CA LEU A 213 -1.31 9.72 3.03
C LEU A 213 -1.40 8.28 2.53
N TYR A 214 -1.43 7.33 3.45
CA TYR A 214 -1.48 5.90 3.16
C TYR A 214 -2.87 5.35 3.46
N GLY A 215 -3.66 5.06 2.43
CA GLY A 215 -4.94 4.37 2.57
C GLY A 215 -4.75 2.90 2.93
N ARG A 216 -5.52 2.40 3.91
CA ARG A 216 -5.33 1.03 4.40
C ARG A 216 -6.59 0.18 4.33
N ASN A 217 -7.48 0.32 5.25
CA ASN A 217 -8.64 -0.54 5.37
C ASN A 217 -9.93 0.25 5.14
N TRP A 218 -10.85 -0.38 4.47
CA TRP A 218 -12.20 0.10 4.23
C TRP A 218 -13.21 -0.93 4.75
N GLY A 219 -14.34 -0.43 5.23
CA GLY A 219 -15.48 -1.28 5.53
C GLY A 219 -16.80 -0.52 5.52
N CYS A 220 -17.91 -1.25 5.38
CA CYS A 220 -19.25 -0.69 5.41
C CYS A 220 -20.26 -1.75 5.88
N ILE A 221 -21.35 -1.28 6.49
CA ILE A 221 -22.53 -2.09 6.85
C ILE A 221 -23.72 -1.79 5.96
N GLU A 222 -23.65 -0.75 5.14
CA GLU A 222 -24.62 -0.43 4.10
C GLU A 222 -23.93 -0.29 2.75
N ASP A 223 -24.51 -0.88 1.70
CA ASP A 223 -23.98 -0.78 0.34
C ASP A 223 -24.64 0.38 -0.41
N HIS A 224 -23.83 1.35 -0.80
CA HIS A 224 -24.25 2.51 -1.59
C HIS A 224 -23.37 2.67 -2.82
N PRO A 225 -23.93 3.02 -3.98
CA PRO A 225 -23.17 3.23 -5.19
C PRO A 225 -22.04 4.24 -4.99
N PHE A 226 -20.83 3.88 -5.42
CA PHE A 226 -19.61 4.71 -5.36
C PHE A 226 -19.12 5.13 -3.98
N LEU A 227 -19.79 4.77 -2.87
CA LEU A 227 -19.39 5.19 -1.53
C LEU A 227 -17.95 4.76 -1.18
N HIS A 228 -17.56 3.54 -1.59
CA HIS A 228 -16.17 3.10 -1.46
C HIS A 228 -15.18 4.05 -2.14
N PHE A 229 -15.51 4.52 -3.34
CA PHE A 229 -14.64 5.41 -4.08
C PHE A 229 -14.61 6.82 -3.48
N GLU A 230 -15.74 7.29 -2.97
CA GLU A 230 -15.80 8.57 -2.28
C GLU A 230 -14.88 8.56 -1.06
N LEU A 231 -15.01 7.58 -0.15
CA LEU A 231 -14.25 7.58 1.09
C LEU A 231 -12.78 7.22 0.90
N CYS A 232 -12.47 6.26 0.00
CA CYS A 232 -11.10 5.75 -0.15
C CYS A 232 -10.22 6.59 -1.08
N TYR A 233 -10.82 7.31 -2.05
CA TYR A 233 -10.04 8.01 -3.08
C TYR A 233 -10.33 9.51 -3.12
N HIS A 234 -11.58 9.91 -3.26
CA HIS A 234 -11.91 11.34 -3.38
C HIS A 234 -11.61 12.11 -2.11
N GLN A 235 -12.02 11.61 -0.96
CA GLN A 235 -11.75 12.22 0.33
C GLN A 235 -10.26 12.19 0.70
N ALA A 236 -9.54 11.15 0.30
CA ALA A 236 -8.08 11.07 0.49
C ALA A 236 -7.34 12.14 -0.34
N ILE A 237 -7.80 12.40 -1.58
CA ILE A 237 -7.27 13.47 -2.43
C ILE A 237 -7.62 14.85 -1.84
N ASP A 238 -8.88 15.09 -1.43
CA ASP A 238 -9.30 16.33 -0.77
C ASP A 238 -8.45 16.60 0.47
N TYR A 239 -8.26 15.61 1.32
CA TYR A 239 -7.41 15.71 2.50
C TYR A 239 -5.97 16.05 2.15
N ALA A 240 -5.41 15.37 1.14
CA ALA A 240 -4.02 15.60 0.72
C ALA A 240 -3.83 17.01 0.17
N ILE A 241 -4.78 17.55 -0.59
CA ILE A 241 -4.74 18.93 -1.09
C ILE A 241 -4.82 19.91 0.10
N ALA A 242 -5.81 19.77 0.97
CA ALA A 242 -6.03 20.66 2.12
C ALA A 242 -4.82 20.73 3.06
N HIS A 243 -4.11 19.59 3.24
CA HIS A 243 -2.95 19.49 4.12
C HIS A 243 -1.61 19.58 3.37
N ARG A 244 -1.63 19.94 2.09
CA ARG A 244 -0.43 20.08 1.22
C ARG A 244 0.46 18.84 1.23
N LEU A 245 -0.15 17.66 1.30
CA LEU A 245 0.58 16.40 1.17
C LEU A 245 0.98 16.21 -0.30
N VAL A 246 2.13 15.59 -0.51
CA VAL A 246 2.70 15.38 -1.85
C VAL A 246 2.03 14.19 -2.56
N ARG A 247 1.55 13.20 -1.78
CA ARG A 247 1.16 11.91 -2.35
C ARG A 247 0.06 11.23 -1.54
N VAL A 248 -0.80 10.46 -2.26
CA VAL A 248 -1.72 9.48 -1.68
C VAL A 248 -1.38 8.10 -2.24
N GLU A 249 -1.13 7.13 -1.36
CA GLU A 249 -0.95 5.72 -1.68
C GLU A 249 -2.17 4.94 -1.20
N ALA A 250 -2.95 4.38 -2.13
CA ALA A 250 -4.23 3.75 -1.81
C ALA A 250 -4.16 2.20 -1.85
N GLY A 251 -3.05 1.61 -1.40
CA GLY A 251 -2.82 0.16 -1.36
C GLY A 251 -2.41 -0.46 -2.70
N ALA A 252 -2.13 -1.77 -2.69
CA ALA A 252 -1.44 -2.48 -3.76
C ALA A 252 -2.27 -2.76 -5.02
N GLN A 253 -3.59 -2.88 -4.94
CA GLN A 253 -4.43 -3.39 -6.04
C GLN A 253 -5.39 -2.35 -6.58
N GLY A 254 -5.82 -2.51 -7.84
CA GLY A 254 -6.98 -1.86 -8.42
C GLY A 254 -6.70 -0.82 -9.51
N GLU A 255 -6.78 -1.26 -10.77
CA GLU A 255 -6.71 -0.38 -11.95
C GLU A 255 -7.79 0.70 -11.98
N HIS A 256 -8.93 0.47 -11.28
CA HIS A 256 -9.98 1.48 -11.11
C HIS A 256 -9.49 2.80 -10.48
N LYS A 257 -8.31 2.79 -9.82
CA LYS A 257 -7.64 3.99 -9.30
C LYS A 257 -7.15 4.90 -10.42
N LEU A 258 -6.74 4.32 -11.56
CA LEU A 258 -6.29 5.07 -12.73
C LEU A 258 -7.37 6.07 -13.19
N ALA A 259 -8.63 5.62 -13.27
CA ALA A 259 -9.74 6.47 -13.65
C ALA A 259 -9.96 7.69 -12.72
N ARG A 260 -9.40 7.65 -11.51
CA ARG A 260 -9.47 8.69 -10.46
C ARG A 260 -8.19 9.49 -10.33
N GLY A 261 -7.31 9.44 -11.34
CA GLY A 261 -6.09 10.24 -11.41
C GLY A 261 -4.89 9.69 -10.65
N TYR A 262 -4.97 8.45 -10.16
CA TYR A 262 -3.79 7.75 -9.65
C TYR A 262 -2.95 7.27 -10.83
N ARG A 263 -1.64 7.32 -10.69
CA ARG A 263 -0.68 6.92 -11.73
C ARG A 263 -0.01 5.62 -11.34
N PRO A 264 0.29 4.72 -12.29
CA PRO A 264 1.07 3.52 -12.02
C PRO A 264 2.49 3.90 -11.61
N VAL A 265 3.00 3.26 -10.58
CA VAL A 265 4.38 3.41 -10.11
C VAL A 265 5.00 2.04 -9.87
N ILE A 266 6.29 1.92 -10.18
CA ILE A 266 7.05 0.71 -9.89
C ILE A 266 7.42 0.73 -8.40
N THR A 267 7.11 -0.35 -7.70
CA THR A 267 7.64 -0.65 -6.36
C THR A 267 8.73 -1.71 -6.46
N ARG A 268 9.69 -1.67 -5.55
CA ARG A 268 10.88 -2.51 -5.59
C ARG A 268 10.97 -3.38 -4.34
N SER A 269 11.43 -4.59 -4.53
CA SER A 269 11.71 -5.55 -3.46
C SER A 269 13.02 -6.28 -3.76
N ALA A 270 13.70 -6.74 -2.72
CA ALA A 270 14.96 -7.44 -2.84
C ALA A 270 14.87 -8.82 -2.19
N HIS A 271 15.45 -9.84 -2.83
CA HIS A 271 15.30 -11.24 -2.45
C HIS A 271 16.65 -11.96 -2.47
N LEU A 272 17.02 -12.61 -1.36
CA LEU A 272 18.18 -13.51 -1.27
C LEU A 272 17.66 -14.94 -1.07
N LEU A 273 18.11 -15.85 -1.92
CA LEU A 273 17.72 -17.27 -1.89
C LEU A 273 18.92 -18.13 -1.52
N ALA A 274 18.81 -18.96 -0.48
CA ALA A 274 19.92 -19.75 0.02
C ALA A 274 20.30 -20.91 -0.90
N ASP A 275 19.33 -21.55 -1.56
CA ASP A 275 19.60 -22.62 -2.50
C ASP A 275 20.11 -22.08 -3.84
N PRO A 276 21.32 -22.48 -4.28
CA PRO A 276 21.91 -21.96 -5.51
C PRO A 276 21.11 -22.33 -6.79
N GLY A 277 20.37 -23.44 -6.78
CA GLY A 277 19.51 -23.86 -7.90
C GLY A 277 18.30 -22.94 -8.03
N LEU A 278 17.61 -22.72 -6.93
CA LEU A 278 16.49 -21.79 -6.86
C LEU A 278 16.94 -20.35 -7.18
N ALA A 279 18.07 -19.91 -6.61
CA ALA A 279 18.62 -18.58 -6.87
C ALA A 279 18.89 -18.34 -8.36
N ARG A 280 19.51 -19.29 -9.05
CA ARG A 280 19.75 -19.21 -10.50
C ARG A 280 18.44 -19.18 -11.30
N ALA A 281 17.48 -20.02 -10.95
CA ALA A 281 16.18 -20.05 -11.63
C ALA A 281 15.43 -18.72 -11.50
N VAL A 282 15.39 -18.14 -10.29
CA VAL A 282 14.75 -16.85 -10.03
C VAL A 282 15.53 -15.73 -10.70
N ALA A 283 16.87 -15.72 -10.65
CA ALA A 283 17.71 -14.72 -11.32
C ALA A 283 17.50 -14.72 -12.84
N ALA A 284 17.27 -15.90 -13.45
CA ALA A 284 16.96 -16.01 -14.87
C ALA A 284 15.54 -15.52 -15.23
N TYR A 285 14.58 -15.69 -14.32
CA TYR A 285 13.18 -15.28 -14.49
C TYR A 285 12.96 -13.77 -14.35
N LEU A 286 13.54 -13.14 -13.33
CA LEU A 286 13.26 -11.76 -12.95
C LEU A 286 13.49 -10.70 -14.05
N PRO A 287 14.49 -10.79 -14.93
CA PRO A 287 14.65 -9.86 -16.06
C PRO A 287 13.44 -9.85 -17.01
N GLY A 288 12.80 -11.00 -17.22
CA GLY A 288 11.56 -11.12 -17.99
C GLY A 288 10.41 -10.41 -17.29
N GLU A 289 10.16 -10.75 -16.03
CA GLU A 289 9.11 -10.14 -15.20
C GLU A 289 9.26 -8.61 -15.13
N ARG A 290 10.49 -8.09 -14.92
CA ARG A 290 10.71 -6.62 -14.89
C ARG A 290 10.40 -5.93 -16.22
N ARG A 291 10.68 -6.56 -17.35
CA ARG A 291 10.30 -6.00 -18.68
C ARG A 291 8.79 -5.98 -18.85
N GLU A 292 8.09 -7.04 -18.44
CA GLU A 292 6.63 -7.12 -18.47
C GLU A 292 5.99 -6.04 -17.59
N ILE A 293 6.50 -5.86 -16.36
CA ILE A 293 6.06 -4.79 -15.45
C ILE A 293 6.30 -3.41 -16.08
N GLY A 294 7.47 -3.16 -16.65
CA GLY A 294 7.77 -1.90 -17.35
C GLY A 294 6.82 -1.63 -18.52
N SER A 295 6.53 -2.66 -19.33
CA SER A 295 5.56 -2.56 -20.43
C SER A 295 4.14 -2.32 -19.94
N ALA A 296 3.73 -2.98 -18.86
CA ALA A 296 2.41 -2.77 -18.25
C ALA A 296 2.26 -1.35 -17.69
N VAL A 297 3.29 -0.81 -17.04
CA VAL A 297 3.29 0.58 -16.55
C VAL A 297 3.16 1.56 -17.71
N ALA A 298 3.88 1.36 -18.82
CA ALA A 298 3.78 2.19 -20.01
C ALA A 298 2.37 2.15 -20.62
N ALA A 299 1.79 0.96 -20.77
CA ALA A 299 0.43 0.80 -21.30
C ALA A 299 -0.62 1.45 -20.40
N LEU A 300 -0.52 1.29 -19.08
CA LEU A 300 -1.42 1.93 -18.11
C LEU A 300 -1.28 3.47 -18.12
N ALA A 301 -0.08 4.00 -18.39
CA ALA A 301 0.14 5.43 -18.51
C ALA A 301 -0.57 6.01 -19.75
N GLU A 302 -0.68 5.26 -20.84
CA GLU A 302 -1.44 5.68 -22.03
C GLU A 302 -2.95 5.77 -21.78
N GLU A 303 -3.48 4.97 -20.84
CA GLU A 303 -4.89 5.00 -20.41
C GLU A 303 -5.20 6.14 -19.43
N SER A 304 -4.22 7.01 -19.17
CA SER A 304 -4.29 8.10 -18.21
C SER A 304 -5.55 8.96 -18.40
N PRO A 305 -6.25 9.36 -17.32
CA PRO A 305 -7.42 10.20 -17.41
C PRO A 305 -7.11 11.69 -17.67
N PHE A 306 -5.83 12.05 -17.64
CA PHE A 306 -5.37 13.43 -17.82
C PHE A 306 -5.53 13.91 -19.27
N ARG A 307 -5.49 15.22 -19.48
CA ARG A 307 -5.52 15.80 -20.83
C ARG A 307 -4.25 15.41 -21.60
N LYS A 308 -4.40 15.12 -22.89
CA LYS A 308 -3.24 14.88 -23.76
C LYS A 308 -2.45 16.19 -23.90
N GLY A 309 -1.15 16.13 -23.59
CA GLY A 309 -0.24 17.28 -23.69
C GLY A 309 0.12 17.94 -22.35
N ASP A 310 -0.53 17.58 -21.23
CA ASP A 310 0.01 17.93 -19.92
C ASP A 310 1.22 17.02 -19.62
N PRO A 311 2.37 17.58 -19.21
CA PRO A 311 3.53 16.75 -18.87
C PRO A 311 3.16 15.83 -17.70
N LEU A 312 3.37 14.55 -17.89
CA LEU A 312 3.18 13.49 -16.88
C LEU A 312 4.33 13.50 -15.87
#